data_32918783fdb897658e9b73d13e09d78f
#
_entry.id   32918783fdb897658e9b73d13e09d78f
#
_cell.length_a   1.000
_cell.length_b   1.000
_cell.length_c   1.000
_cell.angle_alpha   90.00
_cell.angle_beta   90.00
_cell.angle_gamma   90.00
#
_symmetry.space_group_name_H-M   'P 1'
#
loop_
_entity.id
_entity.type
_entity.pdbx_description
1 polymer ?
#
loop_
_entity_poly.entity_id
_entity_poly.type
_entity_poly.pdbx_seq_one_letter_code
_entity_poly.pdbx_strand_id
1 'polypeptide(L)'
;MIVEQQYIDLFSQTEAMICKHSAEVLNAPRAAAFADFERLGFPTRKMEKYKYTDVSKYFEPDYGLNLNRLAIPVNPYEVFKCDVPNMSTALYFVVNDAFYNRALPKVNLPEGVIFGSLKEVAGQHPELVKKYYGQLADTSKDGVTAFNTAFAQDGVVFYVPKNVVVEKPIQLVNILRADVNFMVNRRVLIILEDGAQARLLICDHAMDNVNFLATQVIEVFAGENTVFDMYELEETHTSTVRISNLYVKQEANSNVLLNGMTLHNGTTRNTTEVLLAGEGAEINLCGMAIADKNQHVDNHTSIDHAVPNCTSNELFKYVLDDQSVGAFAGLVLVRPDAQHTNSQQTNRNLCAKIGRAHV
;
A
#
# COMPACT_ATOMS: atom_id res chain seq x y z
N MET A 1 -22.26 -15.28 13.10
CA MET A 1 -21.24 -15.91 12.24
C MET A 1 -19.98 -15.12 12.47
N ILE A 2 -18.84 -15.76 12.67
CA ILE A 2 -17.57 -15.03 12.79
C ILE A 2 -17.28 -14.45 11.39
N VAL A 3 -16.87 -13.19 11.31
CA VAL A 3 -16.68 -12.47 10.03
C VAL A 3 -15.73 -13.21 9.08
N GLU A 4 -14.71 -13.82 9.64
CA GLU A 4 -13.70 -14.57 8.90
C GLU A 4 -14.28 -15.79 8.17
N GLN A 5 -15.34 -16.43 8.73
CA GLN A 5 -15.87 -17.68 8.19
C GLN A 5 -16.37 -17.54 6.74
N GLN A 6 -16.98 -16.40 6.39
CA GLN A 6 -17.43 -16.17 5.01
C GLN A 6 -16.26 -16.16 4.00
N TYR A 7 -15.09 -15.64 4.41
CA TYR A 7 -13.89 -15.59 3.54
C TYR A 7 -13.12 -16.90 3.53
N ILE A 8 -13.14 -17.64 4.64
CA ILE A 8 -12.59 -19.00 4.74
C ILE A 8 -13.36 -19.92 3.78
N ASP A 9 -14.69 -19.89 3.84
CA ASP A 9 -15.54 -20.69 2.96
C ASP A 9 -15.37 -20.27 1.50
N LEU A 10 -15.31 -18.96 1.23
CA LEU A 10 -15.08 -18.42 -0.12
C LEU A 10 -13.74 -18.89 -0.69
N PHE A 11 -12.66 -18.76 0.06
CA PHE A 11 -11.34 -19.19 -0.41
C PHE A 11 -11.32 -20.69 -0.70
N SER A 12 -11.82 -21.51 0.21
CA SER A 12 -11.87 -22.97 0.05
C SER A 12 -12.64 -23.39 -1.20
N GLN A 13 -13.68 -22.64 -1.59
CA GLN A 13 -14.48 -22.91 -2.79
C GLN A 13 -13.85 -22.35 -4.08
N THR A 14 -12.99 -21.35 -3.98
CA THR A 14 -12.51 -20.57 -5.14
C THR A 14 -11.00 -20.58 -5.32
N GLU A 15 -10.23 -21.25 -4.49
CA GLU A 15 -8.76 -21.28 -4.56
C GLU A 15 -8.25 -21.64 -5.97
N ALA A 16 -8.81 -22.69 -6.58
CA ALA A 16 -8.42 -23.09 -7.92
C ALA A 16 -8.67 -22.00 -8.97
N MET A 17 -9.75 -21.22 -8.82
CA MET A 17 -10.06 -20.08 -9.68
C MET A 17 -9.09 -18.92 -9.44
N ILE A 18 -8.80 -18.60 -8.18
CA ILE A 18 -7.83 -17.57 -7.81
C ILE A 18 -6.46 -17.90 -8.42
N CYS A 19 -5.99 -19.13 -8.23
CA CYS A 19 -4.71 -19.61 -8.74
C CYS A 19 -4.64 -19.60 -10.27
N LYS A 20 -5.73 -20.02 -10.96
CA LYS A 20 -5.83 -20.01 -12.41
C LYS A 20 -5.64 -18.62 -13.02
N HIS A 21 -6.11 -17.60 -12.36
CA HIS A 21 -6.07 -16.20 -12.82
C HIS A 21 -4.91 -15.40 -12.23
N SER A 22 -3.90 -16.05 -11.67
CA SER A 22 -2.69 -15.46 -11.11
C SER A 22 -1.44 -16.10 -11.74
N ALA A 23 -0.26 -15.85 -11.20
CA ALA A 23 1.00 -16.47 -11.60
C ALA A 23 1.49 -17.48 -10.54
N GLU A 24 2.26 -18.48 -10.98
CA GLU A 24 2.76 -19.55 -10.10
C GLU A 24 3.55 -19.00 -8.89
N VAL A 25 4.41 -18.01 -9.11
CA VAL A 25 5.19 -17.36 -8.05
C VAL A 25 4.29 -16.68 -7.01
N LEU A 26 3.16 -16.09 -7.44
CA LEU A 26 2.19 -15.47 -6.55
C LEU A 26 1.33 -16.50 -5.81
N ASN A 27 1.14 -17.67 -6.43
CA ASN A 27 0.38 -18.76 -5.83
C ASN A 27 1.16 -19.51 -4.75
N ALA A 28 2.50 -19.56 -4.87
CA ALA A 28 3.36 -20.32 -3.95
C ALA A 28 3.16 -19.98 -2.45
N PRO A 29 3.08 -18.71 -2.01
CA PRO A 29 2.84 -18.38 -0.60
C PRO A 29 1.37 -18.48 -0.17
N ARG A 30 0.42 -18.69 -1.08
CA ARG A 30 -1.02 -18.52 -0.84
C ARG A 30 -1.58 -19.45 0.22
N ALA A 31 -1.24 -20.73 0.17
CA ALA A 31 -1.73 -21.71 1.16
C ALA A 31 -1.22 -21.39 2.58
N ALA A 32 0.05 -20.99 2.73
CA ALA A 32 0.61 -20.59 4.02
C ALA A 32 -0.06 -19.29 4.52
N ALA A 33 -0.24 -18.31 3.64
CA ALA A 33 -0.93 -17.07 3.98
C ALA A 33 -2.38 -17.30 4.40
N PHE A 34 -3.07 -18.21 3.73
CA PHE A 34 -4.44 -18.58 4.11
C PHE A 34 -4.49 -19.23 5.49
N ALA A 35 -3.59 -20.17 5.79
CA ALA A 35 -3.48 -20.78 7.11
C ALA A 35 -3.17 -19.74 8.21
N ASP A 36 -2.32 -18.75 7.91
CA ASP A 36 -2.07 -17.62 8.81
C ASP A 36 -3.34 -16.78 9.02
N PHE A 37 -4.11 -16.52 7.97
CA PHE A 37 -5.38 -15.80 8.07
C PHE A 37 -6.41 -16.58 8.92
N GLU A 38 -6.54 -17.91 8.75
CA GLU A 38 -7.41 -18.74 9.59
C GLU A 38 -7.03 -18.65 11.07
N ARG A 39 -5.72 -18.59 11.37
CA ARG A 39 -5.20 -18.48 12.73
C ARG A 39 -5.36 -17.09 13.34
N LEU A 40 -5.10 -16.03 12.57
CA LEU A 40 -5.06 -14.65 13.06
C LEU A 40 -6.42 -13.96 13.03
N GLY A 41 -7.23 -14.23 12.02
CA GLY A 41 -8.44 -13.48 11.71
C GLY A 41 -8.19 -12.02 11.34
N PHE A 42 -9.27 -11.24 11.23
CA PHE A 42 -9.15 -9.80 11.04
C PHE A 42 -8.83 -9.08 12.34
N PRO A 43 -7.97 -8.05 12.30
CA PRO A 43 -7.62 -7.31 13.50
C PRO A 43 -8.81 -6.58 14.11
N THR A 44 -8.88 -6.62 15.44
CA THR A 44 -9.88 -5.92 16.24
C THR A 44 -9.23 -4.91 17.18
N ARG A 45 -10.01 -4.02 17.79
CA ARG A 45 -9.52 -3.06 18.81
C ARG A 45 -8.87 -3.69 20.04
N LYS A 46 -8.95 -5.01 20.22
CA LYS A 46 -8.26 -5.73 21.30
C LYS A 46 -6.76 -5.84 21.06
N MET A 47 -6.33 -5.70 19.79
CA MET A 47 -4.92 -5.66 19.42
C MET A 47 -4.40 -4.21 19.56
N GLU A 48 -3.30 -4.00 20.30
CA GLU A 48 -2.75 -2.66 20.56
C GLU A 48 -2.51 -1.87 19.26
N LYS A 49 -1.95 -2.52 18.24
CA LYS A 49 -1.71 -1.94 16.89
C LYS A 49 -2.99 -1.43 16.22
N TYR A 50 -4.17 -1.92 16.62
CA TYR A 50 -5.47 -1.61 16.01
C TYR A 50 -6.48 -0.97 16.97
N LYS A 51 -6.06 -0.48 18.13
CA LYS A 51 -6.97 0.03 19.17
C LYS A 51 -7.87 1.18 18.72
N TYR A 52 -7.45 1.95 17.72
CA TYR A 52 -8.23 3.07 17.19
C TYR A 52 -9.14 2.68 16.02
N THR A 53 -8.86 1.56 15.35
CA THR A 53 -9.62 1.11 14.17
C THR A 53 -9.99 -0.36 14.31
N ASP A 54 -11.27 -0.66 14.43
CA ASP A 54 -11.79 -2.03 14.37
C ASP A 54 -11.89 -2.47 12.91
N VAL A 55 -10.87 -3.15 12.44
CA VAL A 55 -10.77 -3.58 11.05
C VAL A 55 -11.80 -4.65 10.72
N SER A 56 -12.08 -5.58 11.64
CA SER A 56 -12.97 -6.71 11.38
C SER A 56 -14.36 -6.29 10.93
N LYS A 57 -14.90 -5.20 11.50
CA LYS A 57 -16.23 -4.70 11.16
C LYS A 57 -16.39 -4.25 9.69
N TYR A 58 -15.30 -3.86 9.04
CA TYR A 58 -15.33 -3.44 7.64
C TYR A 58 -15.41 -4.61 6.66
N PHE A 59 -15.16 -5.82 7.14
CA PHE A 59 -15.32 -7.05 6.38
C PHE A 59 -16.68 -7.74 6.60
N GLU A 60 -17.53 -7.22 7.49
CA GLU A 60 -18.88 -7.76 7.73
C GLU A 60 -19.83 -7.65 6.53
N PRO A 61 -19.83 -6.54 5.76
CA PRO A 61 -20.71 -6.42 4.61
C PRO A 61 -20.37 -7.46 3.53
N ASP A 62 -21.39 -7.83 2.76
CA ASP A 62 -21.20 -8.66 1.57
C ASP A 62 -20.62 -7.81 0.43
N TYR A 63 -19.46 -8.21 -0.05
CA TYR A 63 -18.75 -7.55 -1.16
C TYR A 63 -18.62 -8.47 -2.35
N GLY A 64 -18.87 -7.94 -3.54
CA GLY A 64 -18.46 -8.58 -4.77
C GLY A 64 -16.94 -8.61 -4.92
N LEU A 65 -16.40 -9.70 -5.47
CA LEU A 65 -14.98 -9.84 -5.85
C LEU A 65 -14.88 -10.30 -7.32
N ASN A 66 -13.92 -9.77 -8.03
CA ASN A 66 -13.69 -10.16 -9.43
C ASN A 66 -12.69 -11.32 -9.54
N LEU A 67 -12.99 -12.46 -8.91
CA LEU A 67 -12.10 -13.63 -8.91
C LEU A 67 -11.90 -14.26 -10.30
N ASN A 68 -12.89 -14.11 -11.19
CA ASN A 68 -12.81 -14.53 -12.59
C ASN A 68 -12.04 -13.56 -13.48
N ARG A 69 -11.59 -12.42 -12.95
CA ARG A 69 -10.88 -11.36 -13.69
C ARG A 69 -11.63 -10.90 -14.95
N LEU A 70 -12.94 -10.74 -14.81
CA LEU A 70 -13.78 -10.20 -15.88
C LEU A 70 -13.33 -8.76 -16.21
N ALA A 71 -13.35 -8.44 -17.49
CA ALA A 71 -12.98 -7.11 -17.96
C ALA A 71 -13.99 -6.07 -17.48
N ILE A 72 -13.53 -5.05 -16.79
CA ILE A 72 -14.36 -3.92 -16.38
C ILE A 72 -14.44 -2.95 -17.55
N PRO A 73 -15.66 -2.57 -18.00
CA PRO A 73 -15.87 -1.74 -19.19
C PRO A 73 -15.60 -0.26 -18.88
N VAL A 74 -14.34 0.10 -18.65
CA VAL A 74 -13.89 1.47 -18.45
C VAL A 74 -12.60 1.71 -19.21
N ASN A 75 -12.49 2.88 -19.84
CA ASN A 75 -11.21 3.40 -20.31
C ASN A 75 -10.72 4.48 -19.33
N PRO A 76 -9.77 4.17 -18.47
CA PRO A 76 -9.36 5.10 -17.45
C PRO A 76 -8.74 6.37 -18.03
N TYR A 77 -8.11 6.33 -19.20
CA TYR A 77 -7.54 7.51 -19.86
C TYR A 77 -8.60 8.50 -20.37
N GLU A 78 -9.84 8.08 -20.55
CA GLU A 78 -10.95 8.95 -20.97
C GLU A 78 -11.69 9.56 -19.78
N VAL A 79 -11.75 8.85 -18.67
CA VAL A 79 -12.57 9.24 -17.50
C VAL A 79 -11.75 9.94 -16.40
N PHE A 80 -10.47 9.62 -16.29
CA PHE A 80 -9.60 10.26 -15.31
C PHE A 80 -9.07 11.61 -15.82
N LYS A 81 -9.27 12.63 -15.01
CA LYS A 81 -8.65 13.95 -15.20
C LYS A 81 -7.85 14.29 -13.96
N CYS A 82 -6.56 14.52 -14.13
CA CYS A 82 -5.73 15.01 -13.05
C CYS A 82 -5.96 16.51 -12.89
N ASP A 83 -6.40 16.94 -11.72
CA ASP A 83 -6.61 18.35 -11.42
C ASP A 83 -5.32 19.09 -11.05
N VAL A 84 -4.20 18.38 -10.97
CA VAL A 84 -2.88 18.99 -10.74
C VAL A 84 -2.35 19.56 -12.06
N PRO A 85 -2.32 20.89 -12.23
CA PRO A 85 -1.89 21.51 -13.48
C PRO A 85 -0.41 21.27 -13.74
N ASN A 86 -0.07 21.06 -15.02
CA ASN A 86 1.30 20.91 -15.52
C ASN A 86 2.10 19.72 -14.94
N MET A 87 1.43 18.73 -14.40
CA MET A 87 2.09 17.52 -13.95
C MET A 87 2.53 16.66 -15.14
N SER A 88 3.82 16.58 -15.40
CA SER A 88 4.40 15.73 -16.43
C SER A 88 4.86 14.42 -15.83
N THR A 89 4.02 13.38 -15.94
CA THR A 89 4.29 12.04 -15.41
C THR A 89 4.15 10.98 -16.49
N ALA A 90 4.70 9.78 -16.23
CA ALA A 90 4.35 8.58 -16.97
C ALA A 90 3.11 7.97 -16.29
N LEU A 91 1.95 8.08 -16.93
CA LEU A 91 0.65 7.77 -16.32
C LEU A 91 0.23 6.33 -16.60
N TYR A 92 -0.03 5.57 -15.53
CA TYR A 92 -0.51 4.19 -15.56
C TYR A 92 -1.75 4.04 -14.67
N PHE A 93 -2.54 3.00 -14.93
CA PHE A 93 -3.77 2.75 -14.20
C PHE A 93 -3.87 1.33 -13.66
N VAL A 94 -4.48 1.24 -12.48
CA VAL A 94 -5.07 0.01 -11.94
C VAL A 94 -6.57 0.23 -11.84
N VAL A 95 -7.36 -0.65 -12.43
CA VAL A 95 -8.82 -0.64 -12.29
C VAL A 95 -9.19 -1.74 -11.29
N ASN A 96 -9.73 -1.33 -10.16
CA ASN A 96 -9.93 -2.15 -8.97
C ASN A 96 -8.59 -2.71 -8.46
N ASP A 97 -8.26 -3.96 -8.79
CA ASP A 97 -7.02 -4.64 -8.44
C ASP A 97 -6.29 -5.24 -9.66
N ALA A 98 -6.66 -4.80 -10.88
CA ALA A 98 -6.05 -5.25 -12.13
C ALA A 98 -5.28 -4.12 -12.80
N PHE A 99 -4.02 -4.38 -13.15
CA PHE A 99 -3.24 -3.45 -13.97
C PHE A 99 -3.89 -3.27 -15.34
N TYR A 100 -4.05 -2.01 -15.78
CA TYR A 100 -4.69 -1.70 -17.04
C TYR A 100 -3.65 -1.68 -18.17
N ASN A 101 -3.59 -2.75 -18.95
CA ASN A 101 -2.59 -2.95 -20.01
C ASN A 101 -3.11 -2.70 -21.43
N ARG A 102 -4.42 -2.33 -21.63
CA ARG A 102 -5.03 -2.15 -22.95
C ARG A 102 -4.52 -0.92 -23.70
N ALA A 103 -4.07 0.09 -22.98
CA ALA A 103 -3.42 1.26 -23.55
C ALA A 103 -2.32 1.72 -22.55
N LEU A 104 -1.08 1.53 -22.93
CA LEU A 104 0.05 1.98 -22.11
C LEU A 104 0.49 3.37 -22.58
N PRO A 105 1.04 4.19 -21.66
CA PRO A 105 1.57 5.50 -22.03
C PRO A 105 2.71 5.33 -23.04
N LYS A 106 2.76 6.24 -24.02
CA LYS A 106 3.88 6.31 -24.99
C LYS A 106 5.10 6.98 -24.32
N VAL A 107 5.59 6.39 -23.25
CA VAL A 107 6.77 6.85 -22.52
C VAL A 107 7.80 5.74 -22.60
N ASN A 108 8.97 6.08 -23.10
CA ASN A 108 10.10 5.17 -23.05
C ASN A 108 10.69 5.24 -21.63
N LEU A 109 10.49 4.19 -20.86
CA LEU A 109 11.24 4.02 -19.62
C LEU A 109 12.71 3.72 -19.96
N PRO A 110 13.67 4.08 -19.08
CA PRO A 110 15.07 3.70 -19.27
C PRO A 110 15.22 2.18 -19.45
N GLU A 111 16.30 1.77 -20.12
CA GLU A 111 16.58 0.36 -20.40
C GLU A 111 16.59 -0.46 -19.11
N GLY A 112 15.92 -1.61 -19.14
CA GLY A 112 15.81 -2.54 -18.03
C GLY A 112 14.81 -2.16 -16.94
N VAL A 113 14.22 -0.95 -16.97
CA VAL A 113 13.14 -0.57 -16.04
C VAL A 113 11.85 -1.30 -16.41
N ILE A 114 11.23 -1.91 -15.40
CA ILE A 114 9.93 -2.59 -15.56
C ILE A 114 8.88 -1.86 -14.72
N PHE A 115 7.78 -1.47 -15.37
CA PHE A 115 6.57 -0.99 -14.69
C PHE A 115 5.35 -1.64 -15.33
N GLY A 116 4.66 -2.49 -14.60
CA GLY A 116 3.56 -3.25 -15.19
C GLY A 116 2.82 -4.20 -14.24
N SER A 117 2.00 -5.06 -14.83
CA SER A 117 1.25 -6.08 -14.08
C SER A 117 2.17 -7.03 -13.33
N LEU A 118 1.95 -7.17 -12.03
CA LEU A 118 2.68 -8.11 -11.18
C LEU A 118 2.54 -9.55 -11.69
N LYS A 119 1.35 -9.93 -12.12
CA LYS A 119 1.07 -11.25 -12.69
C LYS A 119 1.86 -11.49 -13.98
N GLU A 120 1.86 -10.53 -14.90
CA GLU A 120 2.58 -10.66 -16.18
C GLU A 120 4.09 -10.71 -15.96
N VAL A 121 4.62 -9.83 -15.11
CA VAL A 121 6.06 -9.81 -14.77
C VAL A 121 6.47 -11.08 -14.03
N ALA A 122 5.64 -11.61 -13.13
CA ALA A 122 5.90 -12.88 -12.47
C ALA A 122 5.96 -14.08 -13.45
N GLY A 123 5.19 -14.02 -14.54
CA GLY A 123 5.27 -15.01 -15.61
C GLY A 123 6.50 -14.87 -16.52
N GLN A 124 6.93 -13.63 -16.78
CA GLN A 124 8.08 -13.33 -17.68
C GLN A 124 9.43 -13.37 -16.96
N HIS A 125 9.46 -12.95 -15.69
CA HIS A 125 10.64 -12.84 -14.84
C HIS A 125 10.41 -13.51 -13.47
N PRO A 126 10.11 -14.82 -13.42
CA PRO A 126 9.71 -15.49 -12.18
C PRO A 126 10.78 -15.42 -11.09
N GLU A 127 12.07 -15.51 -11.43
CA GLU A 127 13.15 -15.45 -10.46
C GLU A 127 13.28 -14.05 -9.82
N LEU A 128 13.02 -12.98 -10.58
CA LEU A 128 13.00 -11.62 -10.03
C LEU A 128 11.89 -11.49 -8.99
N VAL A 129 10.66 -11.84 -9.35
CA VAL A 129 9.51 -11.70 -8.44
C VAL A 129 9.66 -12.63 -7.24
N LYS A 130 10.08 -13.87 -7.42
CA LYS A 130 10.29 -14.84 -6.34
C LYS A 130 11.31 -14.37 -5.30
N LYS A 131 12.32 -13.62 -5.72
CA LYS A 131 13.36 -13.09 -4.82
C LYS A 131 12.80 -12.07 -3.82
N TYR A 132 11.77 -11.33 -4.19
CA TYR A 132 11.30 -10.18 -3.41
C TYR A 132 9.87 -10.30 -2.90
N TYR A 133 8.96 -10.93 -3.65
CA TYR A 133 7.55 -11.01 -3.31
C TYR A 133 7.31 -11.77 -1.99
N GLY A 134 6.63 -11.11 -1.06
CA GLY A 134 6.29 -11.67 0.26
C GLY A 134 7.49 -11.75 1.23
N GLN A 135 8.62 -11.11 0.91
CA GLN A 135 9.80 -11.18 1.77
C GLN A 135 9.75 -10.19 2.95
N LEU A 136 9.00 -9.10 2.82
CA LEU A 136 8.80 -8.13 3.89
C LEU A 136 7.41 -8.26 4.51
N ALA A 137 6.42 -8.58 3.71
CA ALA A 137 5.02 -8.73 4.12
C ALA A 137 4.80 -10.09 4.82
N ASP A 138 5.25 -10.21 6.07
CA ASP A 138 5.14 -11.43 6.88
C ASP A 138 3.67 -11.70 7.26
N THR A 139 3.07 -12.68 6.60
CA THR A 139 1.67 -13.06 6.79
C THR A 139 1.38 -13.60 8.19
N SER A 140 2.41 -14.12 8.87
CA SER A 140 2.25 -14.70 10.21
C SER A 140 1.99 -13.66 11.31
N LYS A 141 2.18 -12.35 11.01
CA LYS A 141 2.08 -11.24 11.96
C LYS A 141 0.82 -10.40 11.82
N ASP A 142 0.19 -10.40 10.64
CA ASP A 142 -0.93 -9.51 10.36
C ASP A 142 -1.99 -10.18 9.49
N GLY A 143 -3.24 -10.25 10.00
CA GLY A 143 -4.34 -10.95 9.34
C GLY A 143 -4.79 -10.28 8.04
N VAL A 144 -4.65 -8.94 7.89
CA VAL A 144 -4.97 -8.26 6.63
C VAL A 144 -3.93 -8.57 5.57
N THR A 145 -2.65 -8.60 5.94
CA THR A 145 -1.56 -9.01 5.04
C THR A 145 -1.72 -10.46 4.60
N ALA A 146 -2.08 -11.34 5.53
CA ALA A 146 -2.37 -12.74 5.25
C ALA A 146 -3.56 -12.90 4.29
N PHE A 147 -4.67 -12.20 4.56
CA PHE A 147 -5.84 -12.16 3.69
C PHE A 147 -5.51 -11.62 2.30
N ASN A 148 -4.82 -10.48 2.22
CA ASN A 148 -4.42 -9.89 0.93
C ASN A 148 -3.56 -10.88 0.13
N THR A 149 -2.57 -11.53 0.76
CA THR A 149 -1.70 -12.51 0.08
C THR A 149 -2.49 -13.74 -0.40
N ALA A 150 -3.51 -14.16 0.35
CA ALA A 150 -4.39 -15.27 -0.04
C ALA A 150 -5.28 -14.93 -1.25
N PHE A 151 -5.77 -13.69 -1.37
CA PHE A 151 -6.76 -13.31 -2.38
C PHE A 151 -6.20 -12.51 -3.57
N ALA A 152 -5.05 -11.83 -3.44
CA ALA A 152 -4.48 -11.04 -4.52
C ALA A 152 -4.09 -11.92 -5.72
N GLN A 153 -4.55 -11.52 -6.92
CA GLN A 153 -4.30 -12.27 -8.17
C GLN A 153 -3.39 -11.50 -9.13
N ASP A 154 -3.31 -10.19 -8.97
CA ASP A 154 -2.49 -9.28 -9.76
C ASP A 154 -2.06 -8.10 -8.88
N GLY A 155 -1.39 -7.14 -9.46
CA GLY A 155 -0.91 -5.94 -8.82
C GLY A 155 0.04 -5.19 -9.74
N VAL A 156 1.00 -4.49 -9.14
CA VAL A 156 1.99 -3.69 -9.87
C VAL A 156 3.40 -4.09 -9.45
N VAL A 157 4.29 -4.21 -10.43
CA VAL A 157 5.75 -4.25 -10.20
C VAL A 157 6.36 -2.96 -10.72
N PHE A 158 7.21 -2.36 -9.91
CA PHE A 158 8.14 -1.31 -10.31
C PHE A 158 9.57 -1.77 -9.99
N TYR A 159 10.32 -2.10 -11.03
CA TYR A 159 11.71 -2.51 -10.93
C TYR A 159 12.61 -1.51 -11.63
N VAL A 160 13.64 -1.03 -10.93
CA VAL A 160 14.66 -0.13 -11.44
C VAL A 160 16.03 -0.79 -11.29
N PRO A 161 16.73 -1.08 -12.41
CA PRO A 161 18.04 -1.74 -12.38
C PRO A 161 19.11 -0.87 -11.73
N LYS A 162 20.23 -1.50 -11.42
CA LYS A 162 21.41 -0.87 -10.81
C LYS A 162 21.89 0.36 -11.58
N ASN A 163 22.10 1.47 -10.83
CA ASN A 163 22.58 2.76 -11.34
C ASN A 163 21.68 3.43 -12.41
N VAL A 164 20.42 3.02 -12.53
CA VAL A 164 19.47 3.62 -13.45
C VAL A 164 18.69 4.73 -12.76
N VAL A 165 18.56 5.87 -13.43
CA VAL A 165 17.77 7.01 -12.97
C VAL A 165 16.50 7.13 -13.82
N VAL A 166 15.35 7.04 -13.19
CA VAL A 166 14.03 7.29 -13.80
C VAL A 166 13.69 8.77 -13.59
N GLU A 167 14.12 9.61 -14.53
CA GLU A 167 13.99 11.07 -14.40
C GLU A 167 12.52 11.53 -14.33
N LYS A 168 11.68 10.96 -15.21
CA LYS A 168 10.27 11.29 -15.28
C LYS A 168 9.50 10.52 -14.21
N PRO A 169 8.81 11.21 -13.28
CA PRO A 169 8.01 10.53 -12.26
C PRO A 169 6.96 9.60 -12.88
N ILE A 170 6.80 8.44 -12.31
CA ILE A 170 5.70 7.53 -12.65
C ILE A 170 4.48 7.90 -11.80
N GLN A 171 3.32 7.95 -12.42
CA GLN A 171 2.04 8.13 -11.74
C GLN A 171 1.18 6.88 -11.96
N LEU A 172 0.82 6.23 -10.86
CA LEU A 172 -0.10 5.10 -10.82
C LEU A 172 -1.43 5.58 -10.25
N VAL A 173 -2.47 5.50 -11.05
CA VAL A 173 -3.82 5.87 -10.62
C VAL A 173 -4.64 4.62 -10.41
N ASN A 174 -5.04 4.40 -9.18
CA ASN A 174 -5.98 3.36 -8.78
C ASN A 174 -7.40 3.89 -8.89
N ILE A 175 -8.22 3.25 -9.71
CA ILE A 175 -9.63 3.59 -9.90
C ILE A 175 -10.50 2.46 -9.34
N LEU A 176 -11.38 2.80 -8.39
CA LEU A 176 -12.43 1.91 -7.91
C LEU A 176 -13.69 2.11 -8.76
N ARG A 177 -14.16 1.00 -9.36
CA ARG A 177 -15.30 0.97 -10.27
C ARG A 177 -16.17 -0.25 -10.02
N ALA A 178 -17.44 -0.07 -9.62
CA ALA A 178 -18.40 -1.16 -9.46
C ALA A 178 -19.84 -0.64 -9.39
N ASP A 179 -20.81 -1.50 -9.72
CA ASP A 179 -22.24 -1.22 -9.61
C ASP A 179 -22.86 -1.78 -8.30
N VAL A 180 -22.06 -2.50 -7.53
CA VAL A 180 -22.43 -3.11 -6.23
C VAL A 180 -21.30 -2.87 -5.22
N ASN A 181 -21.56 -3.12 -3.93
CA ASN A 181 -20.50 -3.12 -2.94
C ASN A 181 -19.36 -4.05 -3.37
N PHE A 182 -18.14 -3.56 -3.35
CA PHE A 182 -17.04 -4.27 -3.99
C PHE A 182 -15.75 -4.23 -3.18
N MET A 183 -15.07 -5.38 -3.14
CA MET A 183 -13.76 -5.52 -2.50
C MET A 183 -12.66 -5.69 -3.53
N VAL A 184 -11.53 -5.05 -3.28
CA VAL A 184 -10.31 -5.16 -4.08
C VAL A 184 -9.12 -5.52 -3.20
N ASN A 185 -8.22 -6.36 -3.72
CA ASN A 185 -7.01 -6.79 -3.04
C ASN A 185 -5.80 -6.40 -3.88
N ARG A 186 -5.22 -5.22 -3.58
CA ARG A 186 -4.10 -4.65 -4.34
C ARG A 186 -2.77 -5.12 -3.79
N ARG A 187 -1.83 -5.37 -4.68
CA ARG A 187 -0.45 -5.71 -4.36
C ARG A 187 0.51 -4.84 -5.17
N VAL A 188 1.54 -4.29 -4.52
CA VAL A 188 2.56 -3.48 -5.19
C VAL A 188 3.93 -3.95 -4.73
N LEU A 189 4.82 -4.24 -5.68
CA LEU A 189 6.18 -4.64 -5.44
C LEU A 189 7.13 -3.64 -6.08
N ILE A 190 7.92 -2.95 -5.27
CA ILE A 190 8.85 -1.89 -5.70
C ILE A 190 10.27 -2.35 -5.37
N ILE A 191 11.11 -2.40 -6.39
CA ILE A 191 12.49 -2.87 -6.27
C ILE A 191 13.40 -1.84 -6.93
N LEU A 192 14.24 -1.20 -6.13
CA LEU A 192 15.32 -0.34 -6.61
C LEU A 192 16.64 -1.03 -6.30
N GLU A 193 17.37 -1.41 -7.34
CA GLU A 193 18.72 -1.97 -7.16
C GLU A 193 19.72 -0.85 -6.81
N ASP A 194 20.95 -1.23 -6.42
CA ASP A 194 21.96 -0.30 -5.94
C ASP A 194 22.18 0.88 -6.88
N GLY A 195 22.21 2.10 -6.34
CA GLY A 195 22.37 3.34 -7.08
C GLY A 195 21.19 3.75 -7.94
N ALA A 196 20.06 3.02 -7.90
CA ALA A 196 18.85 3.38 -8.64
C ALA A 196 18.18 4.61 -8.05
N GLN A 197 17.54 5.42 -8.91
CA GLN A 197 16.78 6.60 -8.49
C GLN A 197 15.44 6.66 -9.20
N ALA A 198 14.36 6.90 -8.45
CA ALA A 198 13.02 6.98 -9.02
C ALA A 198 12.05 7.78 -8.14
N ARG A 199 10.96 8.25 -8.75
CA ARG A 199 9.81 8.86 -8.08
C ARG A 199 8.52 8.21 -8.51
N LEU A 200 7.66 7.88 -7.55
CA LEU A 200 6.36 7.26 -7.78
C LEU A 200 5.27 8.07 -7.08
N LEU A 201 4.21 8.40 -7.80
CA LEU A 201 2.98 8.95 -7.23
C LEU A 201 1.87 7.91 -7.39
N ILE A 202 1.25 7.51 -6.31
CA ILE A 202 0.07 6.63 -6.28
C ILE A 202 -1.13 7.49 -5.92
N CYS A 203 -2.16 7.49 -6.77
CA CYS A 203 -3.41 8.20 -6.53
C CYS A 203 -4.55 7.21 -6.41
N ASP A 204 -5.39 7.36 -5.38
CA ASP A 204 -6.59 6.54 -5.16
C ASP A 204 -7.85 7.36 -5.43
N HIS A 205 -8.69 6.88 -6.36
CA HIS A 205 -9.97 7.48 -6.70
C HIS A 205 -11.09 6.44 -6.71
N ALA A 206 -12.30 6.85 -6.33
CA ALA A 206 -13.51 6.06 -6.48
C ALA A 206 -14.46 6.77 -7.46
N MET A 207 -14.97 6.03 -8.45
CA MET A 207 -15.86 6.61 -9.47
C MET A 207 -17.34 6.42 -9.14
N ASP A 208 -17.66 5.36 -8.41
CA ASP A 208 -19.05 5.00 -8.11
C ASP A 208 -19.33 5.17 -6.63
N ASN A 209 -20.57 5.58 -6.32
CA ASN A 209 -21.01 5.80 -4.94
C ASN A 209 -21.59 4.51 -4.32
N VAL A 210 -20.76 3.48 -4.26
CA VAL A 210 -21.04 2.22 -3.58
C VAL A 210 -20.03 2.02 -2.44
N ASN A 211 -20.26 1.03 -1.58
CA ASN A 211 -19.27 0.72 -0.56
C ASN A 211 -18.10 -0.03 -1.18
N PHE A 212 -16.91 0.55 -1.08
CA PHE A 212 -15.66 -0.10 -1.45
C PHE A 212 -14.86 -0.50 -0.22
N LEU A 213 -14.30 -1.71 -0.26
CA LEU A 213 -13.25 -2.12 0.65
C LEU A 213 -11.99 -2.44 -0.15
N ALA A 214 -10.95 -1.65 0.04
CA ALA A 214 -9.65 -1.86 -0.59
C ALA A 214 -8.62 -2.32 0.45
N THR A 215 -8.13 -3.55 0.32
CA THR A 215 -6.91 -3.97 1.00
C THR A 215 -5.72 -3.71 0.08
N GLN A 216 -4.62 -3.22 0.62
CA GLN A 216 -3.40 -2.95 -0.13
C GLN A 216 -2.18 -3.42 0.64
N VAL A 217 -1.28 -4.12 -0.02
CA VAL A 217 0.03 -4.46 0.53
C VAL A 217 1.11 -4.00 -0.44
N ILE A 218 2.02 -3.18 0.07
CA ILE A 218 3.15 -2.62 -0.69
C ILE A 218 4.45 -3.12 -0.05
N GLU A 219 5.35 -3.63 -0.87
CA GLU A 219 6.71 -3.98 -0.44
C GLU A 219 7.72 -3.13 -1.23
N VAL A 220 8.62 -2.46 -0.52
CA VAL A 220 9.67 -1.60 -1.09
C VAL A 220 11.05 -2.12 -0.67
N PHE A 221 11.86 -2.42 -1.66
CA PHE A 221 13.27 -2.78 -1.48
C PHE A 221 14.13 -1.66 -2.06
N ALA A 222 14.80 -0.92 -1.20
CA ALA A 222 15.74 0.13 -1.57
C ALA A 222 17.17 -0.38 -1.36
N GLY A 223 17.86 -0.68 -2.45
CA GLY A 223 19.25 -1.12 -2.47
C GLY A 223 20.23 -0.04 -1.99
N GLU A 224 21.52 -0.35 -1.99
CA GLU A 224 22.55 0.59 -1.55
C GLU A 224 22.59 1.86 -2.42
N ASN A 225 22.78 3.01 -1.80
CA ASN A 225 22.91 4.31 -2.46
C ASN A 225 21.70 4.70 -3.35
N THR A 226 20.51 4.16 -3.07
CA THR A 226 19.28 4.50 -3.81
C THR A 226 18.67 5.82 -3.35
N VAL A 227 17.92 6.47 -4.26
CA VAL A 227 17.07 7.62 -3.94
C VAL A 227 15.66 7.31 -4.42
N PHE A 228 14.71 7.27 -3.51
CA PHE A 228 13.33 6.94 -3.84
C PHE A 228 12.33 7.86 -3.13
N ASP A 229 11.51 8.57 -3.90
CA ASP A 229 10.40 9.35 -3.39
C ASP A 229 9.08 8.67 -3.77
N MET A 230 8.25 8.33 -2.79
CA MET A 230 6.91 7.84 -3.00
C MET A 230 5.89 8.77 -2.37
N TYR A 231 4.91 9.15 -3.16
CA TYR A 231 3.76 9.95 -2.75
C TYR A 231 2.49 9.13 -2.91
N GLU A 232 1.66 9.09 -1.88
CA GLU A 232 0.31 8.52 -1.94
C GLU A 232 -0.71 9.65 -1.77
N LEU A 233 -1.67 9.76 -2.69
CA LEU A 233 -2.76 10.72 -2.63
C LEU A 233 -4.09 9.96 -2.62
N GLU A 234 -4.86 10.11 -1.56
CA GLU A 234 -6.19 9.50 -1.45
C GLU A 234 -7.28 10.56 -1.59
N GLU A 235 -8.09 10.37 -2.62
CA GLU A 235 -9.27 11.17 -2.94
C GLU A 235 -10.39 10.23 -3.39
N THR A 236 -10.98 9.53 -2.41
CA THR A 236 -12.04 8.54 -2.63
C THR A 236 -13.39 9.05 -2.12
N HIS A 237 -14.39 8.20 -1.96
CA HIS A 237 -15.69 8.57 -1.38
C HIS A 237 -15.78 8.24 0.10
N THR A 238 -16.72 8.89 0.79
CA THR A 238 -17.03 8.64 2.22
C THR A 238 -17.51 7.22 2.52
N SER A 239 -17.92 6.48 1.49
CA SER A 239 -18.27 5.04 1.54
C SER A 239 -17.09 4.10 1.30
N THR A 240 -15.88 4.63 1.08
CA THR A 240 -14.69 3.83 0.82
C THR A 240 -13.94 3.53 2.12
N VAL A 241 -13.58 2.28 2.30
CA VAL A 241 -12.64 1.83 3.33
C VAL A 241 -11.35 1.37 2.67
N ARG A 242 -10.22 1.95 3.05
CA ARG A 242 -8.88 1.55 2.59
C ARG A 242 -8.03 1.09 3.77
N ILE A 243 -7.49 -0.11 3.68
CA ILE A 243 -6.57 -0.68 4.65
C ILE A 243 -5.27 -1.01 3.92
N SER A 244 -4.21 -0.25 4.22
CA SER A 244 -2.93 -0.34 3.52
C SER A 244 -1.81 -0.71 4.48
N ASN A 245 -1.05 -1.74 4.13
CA ASN A 245 0.16 -2.16 4.81
C ASN A 245 1.36 -1.95 3.88
N LEU A 246 2.29 -1.08 4.29
CA LEU A 246 3.50 -0.73 3.58
C LEU A 246 4.72 -1.25 4.34
N TYR A 247 5.53 -2.06 3.70
CA TYR A 247 6.76 -2.63 4.24
C TYR A 247 7.95 -2.13 3.44
N VAL A 248 8.96 -1.59 4.11
CA VAL A 248 10.14 -1.01 3.47
C VAL A 248 11.41 -1.59 4.09
N LYS A 249 12.35 -2.00 3.23
CA LYS A 249 13.71 -2.34 3.64
C LYS A 249 14.69 -1.43 2.92
N GLN A 250 15.60 -0.82 3.69
CA GLN A 250 16.63 0.07 3.20
C GLN A 250 18.02 -0.48 3.45
N GLU A 251 18.81 -0.57 2.39
CA GLU A 251 20.23 -0.91 2.47
C GLU A 251 21.10 0.35 2.64
N ALA A 252 22.42 0.17 2.67
CA ALA A 252 23.36 1.22 3.05
C ALA A 252 23.24 2.51 2.20
N ASN A 253 23.31 3.67 2.85
CA ASN A 253 23.26 5.00 2.23
C ASN A 253 22.05 5.24 1.34
N SER A 254 20.99 4.47 1.48
CA SER A 254 19.73 4.71 0.77
C SER A 254 18.97 5.90 1.37
N ASN A 255 18.35 6.70 0.53
CA ASN A 255 17.52 7.83 0.94
C ASN A 255 16.10 7.61 0.41
N VAL A 256 15.13 7.50 1.31
CA VAL A 256 13.73 7.25 0.97
C VAL A 256 12.84 8.31 1.57
N LEU A 257 11.97 8.89 0.75
CA LEU A 257 10.85 9.74 1.18
C LEU A 257 9.54 9.00 0.93
N LEU A 258 8.74 8.86 1.96
CA LEU A 258 7.35 8.40 1.89
C LEU A 258 6.44 9.53 2.37
N ASN A 259 5.47 9.93 1.54
CA ASN A 259 4.56 11.02 1.88
C ASN A 259 3.12 10.65 1.50
N GLY A 260 2.27 10.41 2.51
CA GLY A 260 0.86 10.08 2.36
C GLY A 260 -0.05 11.28 2.60
N MET A 261 -0.96 11.55 1.67
CA MET A 261 -1.95 12.63 1.77
C MET A 261 -3.36 12.05 1.63
N THR A 262 -4.18 12.19 2.67
CA THR A 262 -5.61 11.85 2.64
C THR A 262 -6.41 13.13 2.60
N LEU A 263 -7.01 13.44 1.45
CA LEU A 263 -7.79 14.66 1.23
C LEU A 263 -9.30 14.42 1.30
N HIS A 264 -9.73 13.23 0.86
CA HIS A 264 -11.12 12.81 0.93
C HIS A 264 -11.21 11.28 1.01
N ASN A 265 -11.94 10.77 1.99
CA ASN A 265 -12.06 9.32 2.25
C ASN A 265 -13.34 8.99 3.05
N GLY A 266 -13.56 7.73 3.34
CA GLY A 266 -14.44 7.27 4.40
C GLY A 266 -13.63 6.86 5.62
N THR A 267 -13.00 5.68 5.54
CA THR A 267 -12.07 5.21 6.57
C THR A 267 -10.75 4.79 5.92
N THR A 268 -9.66 5.32 6.42
CA THR A 268 -8.31 4.96 5.99
C THR A 268 -7.50 4.47 7.18
N ARG A 269 -6.95 3.27 7.05
CA ARG A 269 -6.01 2.71 8.02
C ARG A 269 -4.71 2.36 7.30
N ASN A 270 -3.64 3.06 7.66
CA ASN A 270 -2.31 2.81 7.12
C ASN A 270 -1.41 2.21 8.20
N THR A 271 -0.68 1.18 7.82
CA THR A 271 0.43 0.64 8.60
C THR A 271 1.69 0.75 7.78
N THR A 272 2.73 1.38 8.30
CA THR A 272 4.03 1.51 7.65
C THR A 272 5.11 0.92 8.53
N GLU A 273 5.81 -0.09 8.05
CA GLU A 273 6.92 -0.72 8.74
C GLU A 273 8.20 -0.54 7.93
N VAL A 274 9.21 0.09 8.53
CA VAL A 274 10.49 0.42 7.89
C VAL A 274 11.61 -0.29 8.63
N LEU A 275 12.42 -1.04 7.90
CA LEU A 275 13.66 -1.64 8.39
C LEU A 275 14.87 -0.92 7.78
N LEU A 276 15.63 -0.21 8.59
CA LEU A 276 16.91 0.39 8.23
C LEU A 276 17.99 -0.69 8.44
N ALA A 277 18.26 -1.46 7.38
CA ALA A 277 19.13 -2.64 7.42
C ALA A 277 20.58 -2.35 7.00
N GLY A 278 20.83 -1.20 6.35
CA GLY A 278 22.15 -0.78 5.92
C GLY A 278 22.59 0.52 6.58
N GLU A 279 23.87 0.63 6.91
CA GLU A 279 24.46 1.78 7.59
C GLU A 279 24.32 3.06 6.74
N GLY A 280 24.00 4.19 7.37
CA GLY A 280 23.80 5.47 6.72
C GLY A 280 22.46 5.59 5.97
N ALA A 281 21.53 4.65 6.14
CA ALA A 281 20.20 4.76 5.57
C ALA A 281 19.41 5.91 6.19
N GLU A 282 18.66 6.63 5.34
CA GLU A 282 17.83 7.76 5.74
C GLU A 282 16.40 7.57 5.28
N ILE A 283 15.43 7.74 6.20
CA ILE A 283 13.99 7.73 5.91
C ILE A 283 13.34 9.03 6.35
N ASN A 284 12.57 9.63 5.45
CA ASN A 284 11.66 10.71 5.74
C ASN A 284 10.23 10.20 5.53
N LEU A 285 9.47 10.06 6.61
CA LEU A 285 8.10 9.54 6.61
C LEU A 285 7.13 10.67 6.96
N CYS A 286 6.36 11.12 5.99
CA CYS A 286 5.44 12.22 6.12
C CYS A 286 4.00 11.77 5.90
N GLY A 287 3.06 12.39 6.61
CA GLY A 287 1.64 12.17 6.43
C GLY A 287 0.82 13.43 6.68
N MET A 288 -0.20 13.64 5.84
CA MET A 288 -1.17 14.72 6.02
C MET A 288 -2.58 14.17 5.82
N ALA A 289 -3.52 14.62 6.65
CA ALA A 289 -4.93 14.37 6.45
C ALA A 289 -5.77 15.63 6.66
N ILE A 290 -6.75 15.82 5.80
CA ILE A 290 -7.83 16.81 5.98
C ILE A 290 -9.12 16.01 6.03
N ALA A 291 -9.81 16.03 7.17
CA ALA A 291 -10.98 15.21 7.39
C ALA A 291 -12.11 16.02 8.03
N ASP A 292 -13.32 15.78 7.57
CA ASP A 292 -14.57 16.36 8.09
C ASP A 292 -15.63 15.27 8.32
N LYS A 293 -16.82 15.66 8.76
CA LYS A 293 -17.96 14.76 9.00
C LYS A 293 -17.59 13.56 9.87
N ASN A 294 -17.71 12.35 9.36
CA ASN A 294 -17.41 11.10 10.06
C ASN A 294 -16.17 10.38 9.47
N GLN A 295 -15.33 11.09 8.73
CA GLN A 295 -14.15 10.52 8.15
C GLN A 295 -13.18 10.06 9.24
N HIS A 296 -12.46 8.97 8.95
CA HIS A 296 -11.51 8.37 9.87
C HIS A 296 -10.17 8.14 9.16
N VAL A 297 -9.10 8.66 9.75
CA VAL A 297 -7.72 8.42 9.27
C VAL A 297 -6.87 7.95 10.43
N ASP A 298 -6.30 6.76 10.30
CA ASP A 298 -5.46 6.12 11.31
C ASP A 298 -4.13 5.70 10.70
N ASN A 299 -3.03 6.34 11.10
CA ASN A 299 -1.69 6.02 10.67
C ASN A 299 -0.90 5.37 11.82
N HIS A 300 -0.37 4.18 11.56
CA HIS A 300 0.52 3.47 12.47
C HIS A 300 1.86 3.25 11.78
N THR A 301 2.92 3.73 12.40
CA THR A 301 4.29 3.63 11.87
C THR A 301 5.19 2.84 12.81
N SER A 302 6.15 2.11 12.24
CA SER A 302 7.20 1.45 12.98
C SER A 302 8.50 1.55 12.21
N ILE A 303 9.52 2.17 12.79
CA ILE A 303 10.85 2.30 12.20
C ILE A 303 11.84 1.54 13.07
N ASP A 304 12.49 0.53 12.48
CA ASP A 304 13.51 -0.30 13.13
C ASP A 304 14.90 0.09 12.63
N HIS A 305 15.66 0.74 13.49
CA HIS A 305 17.07 1.03 13.30
C HIS A 305 17.89 -0.20 13.70
N ALA A 306 18.21 -1.04 12.71
CA ALA A 306 18.90 -2.30 12.93
C ALA A 306 20.43 -2.18 12.94
N VAL A 307 20.98 -1.09 12.38
CA VAL A 307 22.43 -0.85 12.18
C VAL A 307 22.79 0.61 12.54
N PRO A 308 24.08 0.94 12.73
CA PRO A 308 24.53 2.27 13.10
C PRO A 308 24.32 3.35 12.03
N ASN A 309 24.43 4.61 12.45
CA ASN A 309 24.51 5.83 11.62
C ASN A 309 23.25 6.08 10.73
N CYS A 310 22.09 5.53 11.11
CA CYS A 310 20.85 5.74 10.38
C CYS A 310 20.08 6.96 10.89
N THR A 311 19.33 7.59 9.98
CA THR A 311 18.48 8.76 10.30
C THR A 311 17.02 8.48 9.94
N SER A 312 16.10 8.86 10.85
CA SER A 312 14.67 8.83 10.57
C SER A 312 13.97 10.10 10.99
N ASN A 313 13.12 10.65 10.14
CA ASN A 313 12.26 11.78 10.43
C ASN A 313 10.81 11.42 10.14
N GLU A 314 9.93 11.61 11.12
CA GLU A 314 8.50 11.45 10.97
C GLU A 314 7.78 12.77 11.19
N LEU A 315 6.92 13.14 10.25
CA LEU A 315 6.09 14.34 10.33
C LEU A 315 4.66 14.05 9.89
N PHE A 316 3.73 14.00 10.84
CA PHE A 316 2.30 13.86 10.58
C PHE A 316 1.53 15.11 10.99
N LYS A 317 0.62 15.56 10.12
CA LYS A 317 -0.23 16.74 10.35
C LYS A 317 -1.67 16.47 9.96
N TYR A 318 -2.60 16.70 10.90
CA TYR A 318 -4.02 16.53 10.62
C TYR A 318 -4.77 17.84 10.81
N VAL A 319 -5.70 18.10 9.90
CA VAL A 319 -6.73 19.13 10.04
C VAL A 319 -8.06 18.39 10.16
N LEU A 320 -8.71 18.50 11.32
CA LEU A 320 -9.91 17.75 11.66
C LEU A 320 -11.06 18.71 11.94
N ASP A 321 -12.22 18.44 11.36
CA ASP A 321 -13.47 19.16 11.63
C ASP A 321 -14.59 18.16 11.95
N ASP A 322 -15.72 18.68 12.43
CA ASP A 322 -16.93 17.95 12.78
C ASP A 322 -16.70 16.77 13.74
N GLN A 323 -17.04 15.55 13.33
CA GLN A 323 -16.87 14.31 14.08
C GLN A 323 -15.78 13.41 13.50
N SER A 324 -14.94 13.98 12.64
CA SER A 324 -13.83 13.24 12.06
C SER A 324 -12.82 12.75 13.12
N VAL A 325 -12.16 11.66 12.84
CA VAL A 325 -11.17 11.04 13.74
C VAL A 325 -9.85 10.94 13.04
N GLY A 326 -8.82 11.55 13.64
CA GLY A 326 -7.43 11.35 13.27
C GLY A 326 -6.71 10.59 14.37
N ALA A 327 -6.04 9.50 14.05
CA ALA A 327 -5.20 8.75 14.96
C ALA A 327 -3.79 8.61 14.38
N PHE A 328 -2.79 8.75 15.24
CA PHE A 328 -1.40 8.49 14.91
C PHE A 328 -0.75 7.70 16.04
N ALA A 329 -0.04 6.63 15.69
CA ALA A 329 0.77 5.87 16.61
C ALA A 329 2.10 5.52 15.94
N GLY A 330 3.20 6.06 16.43
CA GLY A 330 4.54 5.83 15.90
C GLY A 330 5.43 5.11 16.90
N LEU A 331 6.17 4.12 16.44
CA LEU A 331 7.18 3.38 17.17
C LEU A 331 8.53 3.53 16.49
N VAL A 332 9.53 3.97 17.22
CA VAL A 332 10.94 3.92 16.78
C VAL A 332 11.67 2.93 17.67
N LEU A 333 12.19 1.87 17.06
CA LEU A 333 13.01 0.87 17.71
C LEU A 333 14.47 1.09 17.31
N VAL A 334 15.33 1.29 18.30
CA VAL A 334 16.80 1.36 18.11
C VAL A 334 17.41 0.11 18.74
N ARG A 335 17.97 -0.76 17.89
CA ARG A 335 18.61 -1.99 18.38
C ARG A 335 19.90 -1.71 19.15
N PRO A 336 20.35 -2.59 20.05
CA PRO A 336 21.51 -2.34 20.93
C PRO A 336 22.76 -1.88 20.19
N ASP A 337 23.03 -2.42 19.00
CA ASP A 337 24.23 -2.12 18.21
C ASP A 337 24.04 -0.98 17.19
N ALA A 338 22.83 -0.41 17.09
CA ALA A 338 22.50 0.69 16.18
C ALA A 338 22.92 2.06 16.77
N GLN A 339 24.23 2.25 16.96
CA GLN A 339 24.79 3.48 17.54
C GLN A 339 24.74 4.65 16.54
N HIS A 340 24.81 5.88 17.08
CA HIS A 340 24.76 7.13 16.29
C HIS A 340 23.47 7.28 15.46
N THR A 341 22.38 6.70 15.94
CA THR A 341 21.04 6.92 15.40
C THR A 341 20.59 8.35 15.65
N ASN A 342 20.02 8.99 14.60
CA ASN A 342 19.30 10.24 14.72
C ASN A 342 17.85 10.02 14.35
N SER A 343 16.94 10.20 15.29
CA SER A 343 15.50 10.00 15.06
C SER A 343 14.69 11.17 15.59
N GLN A 344 13.76 11.65 14.77
CA GLN A 344 12.82 12.71 15.14
C GLN A 344 11.40 12.29 14.74
N GLN A 345 10.45 12.45 15.64
CA GLN A 345 9.04 12.19 15.42
C GLN A 345 8.21 13.39 15.82
N THR A 346 7.33 13.85 14.93
CA THR A 346 6.45 14.99 15.17
C THR A 346 5.03 14.68 14.66
N ASN A 347 4.04 14.82 15.54
CA ASN A 347 2.63 14.84 15.17
C ASN A 347 2.01 16.17 15.60
N ARG A 348 1.30 16.85 14.68
CA ARG A 348 0.63 18.14 14.95
C ARG A 348 -0.77 18.12 14.37
N ASN A 349 -1.76 18.38 15.21
CA ASN A 349 -3.15 18.34 14.84
C ASN A 349 -3.81 19.71 15.04
N LEU A 350 -4.62 20.12 14.05
CA LEU A 350 -5.51 21.27 14.17
C LEU A 350 -6.96 20.77 14.16
N CYS A 351 -7.68 20.97 15.26
CA CYS A 351 -9.11 20.69 15.33
C CYS A 351 -9.86 22.01 15.12
N ALA A 352 -10.58 22.16 14.00
CA ALA A 352 -11.30 23.37 13.65
C ALA A 352 -12.57 23.57 14.50
N LYS A 353 -13.19 22.45 14.87
CA LYS A 353 -14.24 22.36 15.91
C LYS A 353 -13.85 21.24 16.88
N ILE A 354 -14.79 20.75 17.71
CA ILE A 354 -14.51 19.66 18.65
C ILE A 354 -14.39 18.33 17.89
N GLY A 355 -13.26 18.14 17.21
CA GLY A 355 -12.86 16.87 16.62
C GLY A 355 -12.14 15.97 17.65
N ARG A 356 -11.91 14.71 17.30
CA ARG A 356 -11.13 13.77 18.13
C ARG A 356 -9.79 13.49 17.49
N ALA A 357 -8.72 13.97 18.11
CA ALA A 357 -7.37 13.55 17.79
C ALA A 357 -6.86 12.58 18.88
N HIS A 358 -6.30 11.44 18.46
CA HIS A 358 -5.62 10.51 19.33
C HIS A 358 -4.13 10.48 18.95
N VAL A 359 -3.27 10.74 19.92
CA VAL A 359 -1.81 10.73 19.80
C VAL A 359 -1.23 9.66 20.70
#